data_95ece78f19ab32d76ec7a5508f672272
#
_entry.id   95ece78f19ab32d76ec7a5508f672272
#
_cell.length_a   1.000
_cell.length_b   1.000
_cell.length_c   1.000
_cell.angle_alpha   90.00
_cell.angle_beta   90.00
_cell.angle_gamma   90.00
#
_symmetry.space_group_name_H-M   'P 1'
#
loop_
_entity.id
_entity.type
_entity.pdbx_description
1 polymer ?
#
loop_
_entity_poly.entity_id
_entity_poly.type
_entity_poly.pdbx_seq_one_letter_code
_entity_poly.pdbx_strand_id
1 'polypeptide(L)'
;AGAAEQFAAAALTDEVRGLLDRVDTLLAGGVPVETIYLDLLAPAARRLGAWWDSDACDYFDVTMGLWRLQEVLQALSTFGPWSAPSGASARRAFFAPAPGEQHGFGAALVEEFFRRAGWQTWNAPTTDLAGLEEHVAARNYDIVGLTISVERHLEMLPATIAALRRASRNPDIIVMVGGRVFVADPALAEQVGADATAADAEAAVAVAERLLAVRLRAGSVALAQRG
;
A
#
# COMPACT_ATOMS: atom_id res chain seq x y z
N ALA A 1 23.72 -9.42 10.71
CA ALA A 1 22.28 -9.17 10.42
C ALA A 1 22.02 -7.68 10.58
N GLY A 2 21.37 -7.06 9.58
CA GLY A 2 20.97 -5.66 9.67
C GLY A 2 19.79 -5.47 10.64
N ALA A 3 19.49 -4.22 11.03
CA ALA A 3 18.40 -3.90 11.96
C ALA A 3 17.05 -4.52 11.54
N ALA A 4 16.70 -4.41 10.25
CA ALA A 4 15.48 -4.98 9.70
C ALA A 4 15.41 -6.51 9.80
N GLU A 5 16.54 -7.21 9.63
CA GLU A 5 16.61 -8.67 9.78
C GLU A 5 16.44 -9.11 11.24
N GLN A 6 17.05 -8.37 12.18
CA GLN A 6 16.84 -8.59 13.61
C GLN A 6 15.39 -8.31 14.02
N PHE A 7 14.77 -7.29 13.44
CA PHE A 7 13.37 -6.96 13.69
C PHE A 7 12.41 -8.00 13.11
N ALA A 8 12.71 -8.54 11.91
CA ALA A 8 11.97 -9.64 11.33
C ALA A 8 12.05 -10.91 12.19
N ALA A 9 13.26 -11.25 12.69
CA ALA A 9 13.44 -12.38 13.60
C ALA A 9 12.66 -12.18 14.91
N ALA A 10 12.70 -10.98 15.48
CA ALA A 10 11.91 -10.63 16.65
C ALA A 10 10.40 -10.73 16.37
N ALA A 11 9.94 -10.37 15.18
CA ALA A 11 8.54 -10.50 14.80
C ALA A 11 8.05 -11.96 14.76
N LEU A 12 8.93 -12.95 14.62
CA LEU A 12 8.57 -14.37 14.72
C LEU A 12 8.40 -14.84 16.17
N THR A 13 9.17 -14.29 17.10
CA THR A 13 9.31 -14.84 18.47
C THR A 13 8.75 -13.94 19.56
N ASP A 14 8.88 -12.61 19.41
CA ASP A 14 8.52 -11.66 20.44
C ASP A 14 7.02 -11.34 20.39
N GLU A 15 6.48 -10.90 21.51
CA GLU A 15 5.16 -10.28 21.53
C GLU A 15 5.19 -8.87 20.90
N VAL A 16 4.05 -8.39 20.44
CA VAL A 16 3.89 -7.03 19.86
C VAL A 16 4.49 -5.94 20.78
N ARG A 17 4.35 -6.10 22.08
CA ARG A 17 4.90 -5.17 23.08
C ARG A 17 6.41 -5.02 22.97
N GLY A 18 7.15 -6.13 22.82
CA GLY A 18 8.61 -6.09 22.67
C GLY A 18 9.06 -5.41 21.37
N LEU A 19 8.27 -5.54 20.29
CA LEU A 19 8.52 -4.82 19.04
C LEU A 19 8.25 -3.32 19.19
N LEU A 20 7.18 -2.95 19.90
CA LEU A 20 6.86 -1.55 20.18
C LEU A 20 7.93 -0.89 21.06
N ASP A 21 8.43 -1.55 22.10
CA ASP A 21 9.49 -1.02 22.97
C ASP A 21 10.79 -0.72 22.18
N ARG A 22 11.11 -1.55 21.16
CA ARG A 22 12.22 -1.29 20.23
C ARG A 22 11.99 -0.07 19.34
N VAL A 23 10.78 0.08 18.82
CA VAL A 23 10.38 1.22 17.99
C VAL A 23 10.36 2.51 18.81
N ASP A 24 9.83 2.48 20.03
CA ASP A 24 9.80 3.62 20.96
C ASP A 24 11.24 4.10 21.27
N THR A 25 12.18 3.17 21.40
CA THR A 25 13.61 3.51 21.59
C THR A 25 14.17 4.29 20.39
N LEU A 26 13.82 3.90 19.15
CA LEU A 26 14.23 4.59 17.93
C LEU A 26 13.60 5.98 17.84
N LEU A 27 12.30 6.09 18.13
CA LEU A 27 11.59 7.38 18.15
C LEU A 27 12.16 8.32 19.20
N ALA A 28 12.45 7.83 20.40
CA ALA A 28 13.10 8.59 21.46
C ALA A 28 14.52 9.03 21.08
N GLY A 29 15.19 8.26 20.23
CA GLY A 29 16.47 8.60 19.61
C GLY A 29 16.38 9.61 18.47
N GLY A 30 15.17 10.09 18.14
CA GLY A 30 14.93 11.08 17.08
C GLY A 30 14.84 10.51 15.67
N VAL A 31 14.69 9.18 15.51
CA VAL A 31 14.46 8.57 14.18
C VAL A 31 13.06 8.94 13.71
N PRO A 32 12.90 9.53 12.49
CA PRO A 32 11.59 9.83 11.94
C PRO A 32 10.75 8.56 11.74
N VAL A 33 9.45 8.66 11.97
CA VAL A 33 8.57 7.49 11.82
C VAL A 33 8.53 6.97 10.39
N GLU A 34 8.66 7.84 9.39
CA GLU A 34 8.76 7.47 7.97
C GLU A 34 9.98 6.59 7.71
N THR A 35 11.12 6.89 8.35
CA THR A 35 12.32 6.06 8.31
C THR A 35 12.06 4.68 8.94
N ILE A 36 11.33 4.62 10.05
CA ILE A 36 10.95 3.34 10.67
C ILE A 36 10.07 2.52 9.70
N TYR A 37 9.14 3.15 9.02
CA TYR A 37 8.31 2.49 8.01
C TYR A 37 9.13 1.93 6.83
N LEU A 38 10.01 2.75 6.24
CA LEU A 38 10.73 2.42 5.01
C LEU A 38 11.97 1.56 5.26
N ASP A 39 12.72 1.82 6.34
CA ASP A 39 14.03 1.21 6.58
C ASP A 39 13.98 0.08 7.62
N LEU A 40 12.86 -0.06 8.37
CA LEU A 40 12.70 -1.13 9.34
C LEU A 40 11.52 -2.05 9.01
N LEU A 41 10.28 -1.53 9.00
CA LEU A 41 9.08 -2.38 8.87
C LEU A 41 8.94 -2.98 7.48
N ALA A 42 9.09 -2.19 6.41
CA ALA A 42 8.98 -2.70 5.05
C ALA A 42 10.07 -3.73 4.70
N PRO A 43 11.37 -3.51 5.03
CA PRO A 43 12.38 -4.54 4.85
C PRO A 43 12.18 -5.77 5.73
N ALA A 44 11.69 -5.61 6.98
CA ALA A 44 11.37 -6.75 7.84
C ALA A 44 10.26 -7.62 7.23
N ALA A 45 9.19 -7.01 6.71
CA ALA A 45 8.12 -7.75 6.03
C ALA A 45 8.64 -8.49 4.78
N ARG A 46 9.51 -7.84 3.97
CA ARG A 46 10.16 -8.51 2.84
C ARG A 46 11.04 -9.67 3.26
N ARG A 47 11.72 -9.54 4.40
CA ARG A 47 12.58 -10.64 4.95
C ARG A 47 11.73 -11.82 5.39
N LEU A 48 10.60 -11.60 6.05
CA LEU A 48 9.66 -12.68 6.40
C LEU A 48 9.19 -13.43 5.15
N GLY A 49 8.83 -12.70 4.08
CA GLY A 49 8.48 -13.33 2.80
C GLY A 49 9.62 -14.13 2.18
N ALA A 50 10.86 -13.63 2.23
CA ALA A 50 12.03 -14.35 1.73
C ALA A 50 12.34 -15.62 2.54
N TRP A 51 12.13 -15.60 3.85
CA TRP A 51 12.29 -16.79 4.69
C TRP A 51 11.22 -17.83 4.38
N TRP A 52 9.98 -17.42 4.12
CA TRP A 52 8.94 -18.35 3.68
C TRP A 52 9.26 -18.96 2.31
N ASP A 53 9.70 -18.15 1.33
CA ASP A 53 10.08 -18.65 0.00
C ASP A 53 11.26 -19.65 0.04
N SER A 54 12.11 -19.59 1.07
CA SER A 54 13.27 -20.48 1.27
C SER A 54 13.03 -21.60 2.29
N ASP A 55 11.78 -21.80 2.71
CA ASP A 55 11.39 -22.78 3.75
C ASP A 55 12.12 -22.57 5.09
N ALA A 56 12.61 -21.34 5.36
CA ALA A 56 13.26 -21.00 6.64
C ALA A 56 12.26 -20.70 7.76
N CYS A 57 10.99 -20.46 7.43
CA CYS A 57 9.87 -20.39 8.36
C CYS A 57 8.61 -20.95 7.69
N ASP A 58 7.64 -21.38 8.49
CA ASP A 58 6.39 -21.93 7.99
C ASP A 58 5.31 -20.85 7.72
N TYR A 59 4.14 -21.30 7.22
CA TYR A 59 3.02 -20.41 6.94
C TYR A 59 2.51 -19.70 8.18
N PHE A 60 2.48 -20.38 9.32
CA PHE A 60 2.02 -19.81 10.59
C PHE A 60 3.00 -18.73 11.06
N ASP A 61 4.29 -19.00 10.99
CA ASP A 61 5.35 -18.07 11.37
C ASP A 61 5.25 -16.76 10.59
N VAL A 62 5.19 -16.84 9.24
CA VAL A 62 5.13 -15.63 8.40
C VAL A 62 3.83 -14.86 8.62
N THR A 63 2.72 -15.56 8.80
CA THR A 63 1.41 -14.93 9.05
C THR A 63 1.42 -14.18 10.38
N MET A 64 1.91 -14.80 11.44
CA MET A 64 2.03 -14.17 12.76
C MET A 64 3.04 -13.03 12.77
N GLY A 65 4.16 -13.20 12.08
CA GLY A 65 5.16 -12.14 11.92
C GLY A 65 4.60 -10.91 11.23
N LEU A 66 3.92 -11.09 10.11
CA LEU A 66 3.27 -9.99 9.37
C LEU A 66 2.14 -9.35 10.16
N TRP A 67 1.34 -10.13 10.90
CA TRP A 67 0.31 -9.60 11.79
C TRP A 67 0.93 -8.69 12.86
N ARG A 68 2.01 -9.13 13.52
CA ARG A 68 2.70 -8.30 14.51
C ARG A 68 3.28 -7.02 13.93
N LEU A 69 3.86 -7.08 12.71
CA LEU A 69 4.31 -5.88 12.01
C LEU A 69 3.16 -4.92 11.71
N GLN A 70 1.97 -5.45 11.39
CA GLN A 70 0.78 -4.63 11.15
C GLN A 70 0.27 -3.97 12.43
N GLU A 71 0.31 -4.64 13.58
CA GLU A 71 -0.01 -4.04 14.88
C GLU A 71 0.97 -2.89 15.23
N VAL A 72 2.27 -3.07 14.95
CA VAL A 72 3.27 -2.01 15.12
C VAL A 72 2.97 -0.83 14.18
N LEU A 73 2.67 -1.08 12.90
CA LEU A 73 2.30 -0.04 11.94
C LEU A 73 1.07 0.74 12.42
N GLN A 74 0.05 0.04 12.91
CA GLN A 74 -1.17 0.67 13.42
C GLN A 74 -0.91 1.52 14.67
N ALA A 75 -0.10 1.04 15.59
CA ALA A 75 0.29 1.83 16.76
C ALA A 75 1.03 3.11 16.35
N LEU A 76 1.95 3.01 15.39
CA LEU A 76 2.70 4.16 14.86
C LEU A 76 1.83 5.13 14.06
N SER A 77 0.71 4.70 13.50
CA SER A 77 -0.19 5.56 12.73
C SER A 77 -0.78 6.72 13.54
N THR A 78 -0.73 6.62 14.87
CA THR A 78 -1.17 7.69 15.79
C THR A 78 -0.10 8.75 16.04
N PHE A 79 1.16 8.49 15.66
CA PHE A 79 2.29 9.42 15.85
C PHE A 79 2.43 10.40 14.68
N GLY A 80 2.62 11.66 15.00
CA GLY A 80 2.95 12.74 14.07
C GLY A 80 1.79 13.68 13.76
N PRO A 81 2.08 14.81 13.09
CA PRO A 81 1.04 15.76 12.72
C PRO A 81 0.15 15.14 11.64
N TRP A 82 -1.06 14.82 12.03
CA TRP A 82 -2.11 14.42 11.10
C TRP A 82 -3.08 15.59 10.91
N SER A 83 -3.14 16.13 9.71
CA SER A 83 -4.19 17.07 9.33
C SER A 83 -5.27 16.30 8.61
N ALA A 84 -6.43 16.13 9.24
CA ALA A 84 -7.57 15.54 8.57
C ALA A 84 -7.87 16.34 7.29
N PRO A 85 -7.90 15.69 6.12
CA PRO A 85 -8.28 16.39 4.90
C PRO A 85 -9.72 16.87 5.05
N SER A 86 -9.94 18.18 4.93
CA SER A 86 -11.25 18.80 5.06
C SER A 86 -11.68 19.44 3.73
N GLY A 87 -12.95 19.16 3.34
CA GLY A 87 -13.59 19.83 2.20
C GLY A 87 -13.92 18.94 1.02
N ALA A 88 -14.69 19.48 0.09
CA ALA A 88 -15.18 18.77 -1.10
C ALA A 88 -14.10 18.41 -2.13
N SER A 89 -12.89 19.00 -2.01
CA SER A 89 -11.75 18.74 -2.88
C SER A 89 -10.71 17.80 -2.29
N ALA A 90 -11.03 17.09 -1.19
CA ALA A 90 -10.11 16.13 -0.61
C ALA A 90 -9.85 14.96 -1.57
N ARG A 91 -8.58 14.70 -1.87
CA ARG A 91 -8.14 13.57 -2.70
C ARG A 91 -8.45 12.27 -1.99
N ARG A 92 -8.95 11.27 -2.71
CA ARG A 92 -9.44 10.00 -2.16
C ARG A 92 -8.71 8.81 -2.76
N ALA A 93 -8.19 7.94 -1.91
CA ALA A 93 -7.51 6.74 -2.33
C ALA A 93 -8.06 5.50 -1.59
N PHE A 94 -8.13 4.40 -2.31
CA PHE A 94 -8.51 3.09 -1.78
C PHE A 94 -7.38 2.10 -2.01
N PHE A 95 -7.03 1.33 -0.98
CA PHE A 95 -5.96 0.35 -1.02
C PHE A 95 -6.45 -1.03 -0.63
N ALA A 96 -5.98 -2.05 -1.34
CA ALA A 96 -6.29 -3.44 -1.00
C ALA A 96 -5.21 -4.39 -1.56
N PRO A 97 -5.02 -5.57 -0.96
CA PRO A 97 -4.40 -6.67 -1.66
C PRO A 97 -5.27 -7.09 -2.86
N ALA A 98 -4.64 -7.56 -3.94
CA ALA A 98 -5.36 -8.12 -5.07
C ALA A 98 -6.18 -9.36 -4.64
N PRO A 99 -7.26 -9.73 -5.38
CA PRO A 99 -8.03 -10.92 -5.07
C PRO A 99 -7.13 -12.15 -4.93
N GLY A 100 -7.34 -12.93 -3.87
CA GLY A 100 -6.52 -14.11 -3.56
C GLY A 100 -5.20 -13.82 -2.83
N GLU A 101 -4.77 -12.57 -2.74
CA GLU A 101 -3.63 -12.17 -1.90
C GLU A 101 -4.08 -12.07 -0.44
N GLN A 102 -3.35 -12.75 0.45
CA GLN A 102 -3.71 -12.81 1.88
C GLN A 102 -2.94 -11.79 2.74
N HIS A 103 -1.91 -11.16 2.17
CA HIS A 103 -1.01 -10.28 2.91
C HIS A 103 -1.38 -8.81 2.68
N GLY A 104 -2.07 -8.21 3.66
CA GLY A 104 -2.51 -6.82 3.62
C GLY A 104 -1.46 -5.79 4.06
N PHE A 105 -0.31 -6.21 4.62
CA PHE A 105 0.69 -5.30 5.19
C PHE A 105 1.17 -4.24 4.19
N GLY A 106 1.46 -4.64 2.94
CA GLY A 106 1.91 -3.71 1.91
C GLY A 106 0.87 -2.63 1.60
N ALA A 107 -0.41 -3.01 1.48
CA ALA A 107 -1.50 -2.08 1.24
C ALA A 107 -1.69 -1.11 2.42
N ALA A 108 -1.62 -1.61 3.66
CA ALA A 108 -1.73 -0.80 4.87
C ALA A 108 -0.57 0.20 5.00
N LEU A 109 0.65 -0.22 4.64
CA LEU A 109 1.81 0.67 4.68
C LEU A 109 1.69 1.81 3.65
N VAL A 110 1.29 1.51 2.42
CA VAL A 110 1.09 2.54 1.39
C VAL A 110 -0.06 3.48 1.79
N GLU A 111 -1.16 2.95 2.31
CA GLU A 111 -2.26 3.76 2.84
C GLU A 111 -1.78 4.78 3.86
N GLU A 112 -0.92 4.36 4.81
CA GLU A 112 -0.40 5.24 5.86
C GLU A 112 0.38 6.43 5.27
N PHE A 113 1.19 6.22 4.23
CA PHE A 113 1.90 7.32 3.55
C PHE A 113 0.93 8.27 2.85
N PHE A 114 -0.10 7.77 2.18
CA PHE A 114 -1.14 8.61 1.58
C PHE A 114 -1.91 9.40 2.64
N ARG A 115 -2.26 8.77 3.76
CA ARG A 115 -2.93 9.43 4.88
C ARG A 115 -2.08 10.57 5.44
N ARG A 116 -0.77 10.35 5.63
CA ARG A 116 0.19 11.38 6.07
C ARG A 116 0.34 12.51 5.06
N ALA A 117 0.25 12.21 3.78
CA ALA A 117 0.23 13.21 2.70
C ALA A 117 -1.12 13.98 2.57
N GLY A 118 -2.06 13.75 3.49
CA GLY A 118 -3.34 14.48 3.54
C GLY A 118 -4.41 13.95 2.59
N TRP A 119 -4.33 12.68 2.19
CA TRP A 119 -5.39 12.01 1.44
C TRP A 119 -6.46 11.45 2.37
N GLN A 120 -7.70 11.41 1.92
CA GLN A 120 -8.72 10.55 2.52
C GLN A 120 -8.50 9.14 2.02
N THR A 121 -8.24 8.22 2.93
CA THR A 121 -7.87 6.85 2.59
C THR A 121 -8.85 5.82 3.13
N TRP A 122 -8.96 4.71 2.45
CA TRP A 122 -9.67 3.49 2.86
C TRP A 122 -8.81 2.28 2.51
N ASN A 123 -8.87 1.28 3.35
CA ASN A 123 -8.18 0.01 3.16
C ASN A 123 -9.15 -1.15 3.35
N ALA A 124 -9.07 -2.14 2.47
CA ALA A 124 -9.69 -3.44 2.68
C ALA A 124 -8.57 -4.48 2.88
N PRO A 125 -8.39 -5.05 4.07
CA PRO A 125 -7.26 -5.93 4.37
C PRO A 125 -7.27 -7.23 3.58
N THR A 126 -8.45 -7.73 3.24
CA THR A 126 -8.66 -8.89 2.36
C THR A 126 -10.04 -8.79 1.74
N THR A 127 -10.15 -9.05 0.43
CA THR A 127 -11.45 -9.09 -0.24
C THR A 127 -11.35 -9.87 -1.56
N ASP A 128 -12.48 -10.35 -2.05
CA ASP A 128 -12.59 -10.88 -3.39
C ASP A 128 -12.87 -9.77 -4.43
N LEU A 129 -12.97 -10.15 -5.69
CA LEU A 129 -13.22 -9.16 -6.75
C LEU A 129 -14.56 -8.43 -6.56
N ALA A 130 -15.61 -9.14 -6.15
CA ALA A 130 -16.93 -8.54 -5.94
C ALA A 130 -16.90 -7.48 -4.81
N GLY A 131 -16.22 -7.79 -3.71
CA GLY A 131 -16.00 -6.85 -2.62
C GLY A 131 -15.19 -5.62 -3.04
N LEU A 132 -14.16 -5.79 -3.88
CA LEU A 132 -13.40 -4.67 -4.45
C LEU A 132 -14.29 -3.77 -5.34
N GLU A 133 -15.09 -4.37 -6.23
CA GLU A 133 -16.04 -3.64 -7.08
C GLU A 133 -17.05 -2.86 -6.23
N GLU A 134 -17.61 -3.46 -5.18
CA GLU A 134 -18.53 -2.79 -4.25
C GLU A 134 -17.86 -1.59 -3.57
N HIS A 135 -16.65 -1.75 -3.05
CA HIS A 135 -15.90 -0.65 -2.42
C HIS A 135 -15.67 0.51 -3.39
N VAL A 136 -15.19 0.21 -4.59
CA VAL A 136 -14.91 1.22 -5.62
C VAL A 136 -16.18 1.90 -6.11
N ALA A 137 -17.30 1.17 -6.23
CA ALA A 137 -18.61 1.73 -6.58
C ALA A 137 -19.23 2.58 -5.45
N ALA A 138 -18.83 2.37 -4.20
CA ALA A 138 -19.42 3.09 -3.06
C ALA A 138 -19.04 4.58 -3.03
N ARG A 139 -17.84 4.95 -3.51
CA ARG A 139 -17.28 6.31 -3.42
C ARG A 139 -16.58 6.73 -4.70
N ASN A 140 -16.43 8.05 -4.86
CA ASN A 140 -15.64 8.62 -5.96
C ASN A 140 -14.16 8.66 -5.53
N TYR A 141 -13.38 7.65 -5.90
CA TYR A 141 -11.94 7.60 -5.64
C TYR A 141 -11.15 8.19 -6.80
N ASP A 142 -10.06 8.89 -6.48
CA ASP A 142 -9.08 9.36 -7.46
C ASP A 142 -8.08 8.25 -7.79
N ILE A 143 -7.72 7.45 -6.77
CA ILE A 143 -6.72 6.40 -6.86
C ILE A 143 -7.25 5.09 -6.25
N VAL A 144 -6.93 3.99 -6.91
CA VAL A 144 -6.97 2.64 -6.33
C VAL A 144 -5.57 2.04 -6.40
N GLY A 145 -5.06 1.57 -5.26
CA GLY A 145 -3.80 0.84 -5.15
C GLY A 145 -4.04 -0.63 -4.84
N LEU A 146 -3.52 -1.51 -5.69
CA LEU A 146 -3.55 -2.96 -5.49
C LEU A 146 -2.15 -3.48 -5.18
N THR A 147 -2.02 -4.38 -4.20
CA THR A 147 -0.73 -5.00 -3.87
C THR A 147 -0.75 -6.50 -4.13
N ILE A 148 0.37 -7.03 -4.63
CA ILE A 148 0.64 -8.48 -4.72
C ILE A 148 2.03 -8.80 -4.17
N SER A 149 2.17 -9.96 -3.53
CA SER A 149 3.43 -10.46 -3.01
C SER A 149 4.00 -11.62 -3.82
N VAL A 150 3.17 -12.30 -4.63
CA VAL A 150 3.57 -13.48 -5.42
C VAL A 150 3.13 -13.33 -6.88
N GLU A 151 3.99 -13.84 -7.80
CA GLU A 151 3.79 -13.71 -9.25
C GLU A 151 2.52 -14.37 -9.77
N ARG A 152 2.07 -15.47 -9.14
CA ARG A 152 0.84 -16.17 -9.56
C ARG A 152 -0.40 -15.27 -9.56
N HIS A 153 -0.39 -14.15 -8.83
CA HIS A 153 -1.51 -13.20 -8.81
C HIS A 153 -1.47 -12.19 -9.97
N LEU A 154 -0.39 -12.17 -10.79
CA LEU A 154 -0.30 -11.30 -11.96
C LEU A 154 -1.39 -11.61 -12.99
N GLU A 155 -1.70 -12.89 -13.22
CA GLU A 155 -2.63 -13.32 -14.26
C GLU A 155 -4.04 -12.75 -14.08
N MET A 156 -4.47 -12.52 -12.85
CA MET A 156 -5.82 -11.99 -12.56
C MET A 156 -5.89 -10.46 -12.57
N LEU A 157 -4.76 -9.76 -12.49
CA LEU A 157 -4.76 -8.30 -12.38
C LEU A 157 -5.37 -7.58 -13.59
N PRO A 158 -5.15 -7.97 -14.85
CA PRO A 158 -5.77 -7.29 -15.99
C PRO A 158 -7.31 -7.30 -15.90
N ALA A 159 -7.89 -8.45 -15.56
CA ALA A 159 -9.33 -8.59 -15.40
C ALA A 159 -9.85 -7.79 -14.19
N THR A 160 -9.11 -7.84 -13.08
CA THR A 160 -9.41 -7.06 -11.86
C THR A 160 -9.39 -5.56 -12.13
N ILE A 161 -8.33 -5.04 -12.76
CA ILE A 161 -8.20 -3.61 -13.09
C ILE A 161 -9.32 -3.16 -14.01
N ALA A 162 -9.64 -3.95 -15.04
CA ALA A 162 -10.75 -3.64 -15.95
C ALA A 162 -12.10 -3.61 -15.22
N ALA A 163 -12.33 -4.53 -14.27
CA ALA A 163 -13.54 -4.58 -13.46
C ALA A 163 -13.66 -3.34 -12.55
N LEU A 164 -12.58 -2.97 -11.86
CA LEU A 164 -12.56 -1.78 -11.00
C LEU A 164 -12.81 -0.48 -11.78
N ARG A 165 -12.24 -0.34 -12.97
CA ARG A 165 -12.51 0.82 -13.84
C ARG A 165 -13.97 0.88 -14.28
N ARG A 166 -14.61 -0.25 -14.57
CA ARG A 166 -16.05 -0.30 -14.91
C ARG A 166 -16.94 0.03 -13.72
N ALA A 167 -16.58 -0.46 -12.51
CA ALA A 167 -17.35 -0.23 -11.29
C ALA A 167 -17.19 1.19 -10.73
N SER A 168 -16.11 1.87 -11.08
CA SER A 168 -15.77 3.19 -10.53
C SER A 168 -16.76 4.27 -10.91
N ARG A 169 -17.10 5.13 -9.93
CA ARG A 169 -17.83 6.38 -10.18
C ARG A 169 -16.98 7.45 -10.85
N ASN A 170 -15.66 7.31 -10.80
CA ASN A 170 -14.71 8.19 -11.46
C ASN A 170 -14.26 7.53 -12.77
N PRO A 171 -14.67 8.04 -13.95
CA PRO A 171 -14.24 7.47 -15.23
C PRO A 171 -12.73 7.62 -15.45
N ASP A 172 -12.10 8.57 -14.78
CA ASP A 172 -10.66 8.84 -14.84
C ASP A 172 -9.89 8.25 -13.65
N ILE A 173 -10.42 7.22 -13.00
CA ILE A 173 -9.76 6.58 -11.86
C ILE A 173 -8.35 6.10 -12.23
N ILE A 174 -7.39 6.41 -11.37
CA ILE A 174 -6.00 5.94 -11.51
C ILE A 174 -5.88 4.61 -10.76
N VAL A 175 -5.41 3.58 -11.44
CA VAL A 175 -5.12 2.29 -10.82
C VAL A 175 -3.61 2.08 -10.74
N MET A 176 -3.09 2.03 -9.54
CA MET A 176 -1.69 1.74 -9.24
C MET A 176 -1.53 0.30 -8.75
N VAL A 177 -0.41 -0.30 -9.06
CA VAL A 177 -0.04 -1.62 -8.55
C VAL A 177 1.29 -1.55 -7.81
N GLY A 178 1.45 -2.41 -6.79
CA GLY A 178 2.66 -2.43 -5.99
C GLY A 178 2.94 -3.80 -5.39
N GLY A 179 4.01 -3.87 -4.61
CA GLY A 179 4.52 -5.08 -3.99
C GLY A 179 5.82 -5.56 -4.64
N ARG A 180 6.45 -6.59 -4.03
CA ARG A 180 7.80 -7.01 -4.42
C ARG A 180 7.95 -7.39 -5.89
N VAL A 181 6.90 -7.91 -6.51
CA VAL A 181 6.89 -8.32 -7.92
C VAL A 181 7.12 -7.11 -8.84
N PHE A 182 6.45 -6.01 -8.58
CA PHE A 182 6.60 -4.76 -9.36
C PHE A 182 7.87 -3.97 -9.02
N VAL A 183 8.41 -4.14 -7.82
CA VAL A 183 9.73 -3.58 -7.47
C VAL A 183 10.82 -4.30 -8.23
N ALA A 184 10.70 -5.62 -8.43
CA ALA A 184 11.64 -6.42 -9.21
C ALA A 184 11.56 -6.13 -10.72
N ASP A 185 10.36 -5.97 -11.26
CA ASP A 185 10.12 -5.64 -12.67
C ASP A 185 8.98 -4.60 -12.79
N PRO A 186 9.30 -3.30 -12.83
CA PRO A 186 8.30 -2.23 -12.98
C PRO A 186 7.54 -2.26 -14.30
N ALA A 187 8.08 -2.90 -15.37
CA ALA A 187 7.41 -2.96 -16.67
C ALA A 187 6.13 -3.83 -16.62
N LEU A 188 6.01 -4.72 -15.63
CA LEU A 188 4.81 -5.51 -15.41
C LEU A 188 3.57 -4.65 -15.13
N ALA A 189 3.73 -3.44 -14.58
CA ALA A 189 2.60 -2.55 -14.32
C ALA A 189 1.84 -2.18 -15.60
N GLU A 190 2.54 -1.85 -16.67
CA GLU A 190 1.95 -1.58 -17.98
C GLU A 190 1.32 -2.84 -18.57
N GLN A 191 1.96 -4.00 -18.44
CA GLN A 191 1.47 -5.28 -18.95
C GLN A 191 0.14 -5.70 -18.32
N VAL A 192 -0.06 -5.42 -17.03
CA VAL A 192 -1.34 -5.70 -16.36
C VAL A 192 -2.38 -4.60 -16.56
N GLY A 193 -2.05 -3.52 -17.27
CA GLY A 193 -2.94 -2.41 -17.57
C GLY A 193 -3.10 -1.41 -16.42
N ALA A 194 -2.17 -1.38 -15.47
CA ALA A 194 -2.13 -0.34 -14.44
C ALA A 194 -1.55 0.98 -14.99
N ASP A 195 -1.92 2.09 -14.35
CA ASP A 195 -1.42 3.42 -14.73
C ASP A 195 0.01 3.67 -14.22
N ALA A 196 0.40 3.03 -13.12
CA ALA A 196 1.75 3.13 -12.57
C ALA A 196 2.05 2.09 -11.48
N THR A 197 3.33 2.01 -11.15
CA THR A 197 3.89 1.40 -9.94
C THR A 197 4.90 2.34 -9.29
N ALA A 198 5.39 2.00 -8.11
CA ALA A 198 6.40 2.77 -7.39
C ALA A 198 7.37 1.83 -6.64
N ALA A 199 8.58 2.32 -6.37
CA ALA A 199 9.63 1.56 -5.70
C ALA A 199 9.31 1.30 -4.21
N ASP A 200 8.62 2.25 -3.58
CA ASP A 200 8.21 2.22 -2.17
C ASP A 200 6.96 3.05 -1.92
N ALA A 201 6.51 3.10 -0.67
CA ALA A 201 5.29 3.78 -0.27
C ALA A 201 5.39 5.32 -0.38
N GLU A 202 6.55 5.92 -0.14
CA GLU A 202 6.78 7.35 -0.28
C GLU A 202 6.75 7.75 -1.77
N ALA A 203 7.48 7.02 -2.61
CA ALA A 203 7.47 7.21 -4.06
C ALA A 203 6.05 7.04 -4.65
N ALA A 204 5.23 6.14 -4.10
CA ALA A 204 3.86 5.94 -4.55
C ALA A 204 3.00 7.19 -4.40
N VAL A 205 3.13 7.94 -3.31
CA VAL A 205 2.44 9.23 -3.12
C VAL A 205 2.86 10.23 -4.21
N ALA A 206 4.17 10.39 -4.44
CA ALA A 206 4.69 11.32 -5.44
C ALA A 206 4.26 10.96 -6.87
N VAL A 207 4.20 9.65 -7.20
CA VAL A 207 3.70 9.17 -8.49
C VAL A 207 2.21 9.49 -8.65
N ALA A 208 1.40 9.19 -7.63
CA ALA A 208 -0.03 9.44 -7.61
C ALA A 208 -0.35 10.92 -7.82
N GLU A 209 0.34 11.82 -7.11
CA GLU A 209 0.15 13.27 -7.23
C GLU A 209 0.47 13.80 -8.63
N ARG A 210 1.55 13.29 -9.25
CA ARG A 210 1.90 13.65 -10.62
C ARG A 210 0.83 13.21 -11.63
N LEU A 211 0.35 11.97 -11.53
CA LEU A 211 -0.68 11.44 -12.41
C LEU A 211 -1.99 12.21 -12.28
N LEU A 212 -2.40 12.50 -11.05
CA LEU A 212 -3.60 13.29 -10.79
C LEU A 212 -3.48 14.71 -11.36
N ALA A 213 -2.33 15.37 -11.19
CA ALA A 213 -2.09 16.71 -11.73
C ALA A 213 -2.14 16.72 -13.27
N VAL A 214 -1.62 15.70 -13.93
CA VAL A 214 -1.70 15.57 -15.41
C VAL A 214 -3.16 15.40 -15.86
N ARG A 215 -3.95 14.54 -15.20
CA ARG A 215 -5.35 14.32 -15.55
C ARG A 215 -6.21 15.57 -15.35
N LEU A 216 -6.03 16.29 -14.24
CA LEU A 216 -6.75 17.53 -13.97
C LEU A 216 -6.48 18.60 -15.04
N ARG A 217 -5.22 18.71 -15.51
CA ARG A 217 -4.85 19.62 -16.60
C ARG A 217 -5.50 19.22 -17.92
N ALA A 218 -5.49 17.94 -18.26
CA ALA A 218 -6.12 17.44 -19.48
C ALA A 218 -7.64 17.68 -19.48
N GLY A 219 -8.30 17.42 -18.35
CA GLY A 219 -9.73 17.71 -18.18
C GLY A 219 -10.08 19.20 -18.32
N SER A 220 -9.24 20.08 -17.78
CA SER A 220 -9.43 21.54 -17.89
C SER A 220 -9.29 22.04 -19.34
N VAL A 221 -8.33 21.50 -20.10
CA VAL A 221 -8.14 21.84 -21.52
C VAL A 221 -9.31 21.35 -22.36
N ALA A 222 -9.81 20.13 -22.12
CA ALA A 222 -10.96 19.58 -22.84
C ALA A 222 -12.26 20.38 -22.61
N LEU A 223 -12.47 20.90 -21.40
CA LEU A 223 -13.59 21.78 -21.07
C LEU A 223 -13.49 23.15 -21.76
N ALA A 224 -12.30 23.73 -21.79
CA ALA A 224 -12.04 25.02 -22.46
C ALA A 224 -12.20 24.97 -23.97
N GLN A 225 -12.07 23.80 -24.60
CA GLN A 225 -12.26 23.61 -26.06
C GLN A 225 -13.73 23.35 -26.45
N ARG A 226 -14.61 23.10 -25.49
CA ARG A 226 -16.06 22.83 -25.73
C ARG A 226 -16.97 24.01 -25.44
N GLY A 227 -16.46 25.10 -24.87
CA GLY A 227 -17.18 26.35 -24.60
C GLY A 227 -16.74 27.45 -25.52
#